data_f3e8d0af407e2fc48183c376d05f8e3b
#
_entry.id   f3e8d0af407e2fc48183c376d05f8e3b
#
_cell.length_a   1.000
_cell.length_b   1.000
_cell.length_c   1.000
_cell.angle_alpha   90.00
_cell.angle_beta   90.00
_cell.angle_gamma   90.00
#
_symmetry.space_group_name_H-M   'P 1'
#
loop_
_entity.id
_entity.type
_entity.pdbx_description
1 polymer ?
#
loop_
_entity_poly.entity_id
_entity_poly.type
_entity_poly.pdbx_seq_one_letter_code
_entity_poly.pdbx_strand_id
1 'polypeptide(L)'
;MQKEKKEQLQRVNAICRHPLWQTSRKRIEELEQDRVFCGHDVIHFLDVARLAWIENLEEQLGLEKEHVYAAALLHDIGRHLQYEQGIPHEEGSVMLAGEILRDCGFSDAECLEICDAIAGHRAKETGEDGGLAGVLYRADKASRMCLFCAAEAECNWAEEKKNREVRS
;
A
#
# COMPACT_ATOMS: atom_id res chain seq x y z
N MET A 1 18.99 20.76 8.89
CA MET A 1 18.90 19.32 8.49
C MET A 1 17.81 18.54 9.20
N GLN A 2 17.67 18.60 10.52
CA GLN A 2 16.58 17.87 11.23
C GLN A 2 15.16 18.46 11.00
N LYS A 3 15.05 19.74 10.69
CA LYS A 3 13.76 20.42 10.47
C LYS A 3 13.16 20.06 9.12
N GLU A 4 13.97 19.97 8.06
CA GLU A 4 13.52 19.56 6.71
C GLU A 4 13.03 18.10 6.67
N LYS A 5 13.72 17.16 7.35
CA LYS A 5 13.28 15.75 7.45
C LYS A 5 11.93 15.58 8.16
N LYS A 6 11.57 16.50 9.07
CA LYS A 6 10.30 16.46 9.81
C LYS A 6 9.13 16.97 8.97
N GLU A 7 9.40 17.85 8.01
CA GLU A 7 8.39 18.38 7.08
C GLU A 7 8.08 17.43 5.92
N GLN A 8 9.02 16.58 5.53
CA GLN A 8 8.91 15.69 4.38
C GLN A 8 7.78 14.63 4.43
N LEU A 9 7.17 14.35 5.56
CA LEU A 9 6.09 13.37 5.71
C LEU A 9 4.88 13.97 6.43
N GLN A 10 4.69 15.27 6.38
CA GLN A 10 3.61 15.93 7.11
C GLN A 10 2.23 15.48 6.63
N ARG A 11 2.03 15.44 5.32
CA ARG A 11 0.76 14.99 4.70
C ARG A 11 0.52 13.50 4.90
N VAL A 12 1.57 12.68 4.85
CA VAL A 12 1.50 11.23 5.17
C VAL A 12 1.07 11.01 6.62
N ASN A 13 1.63 11.78 7.55
CA ASN A 13 1.20 11.72 8.96
C ASN A 13 -0.25 12.20 9.14
N ALA A 14 -0.73 13.13 8.31
CA ALA A 14 -2.12 13.54 8.29
C ALA A 14 -3.03 12.39 7.82
N ILE A 15 -2.64 11.63 6.78
CA ILE A 15 -3.35 10.41 6.35
C ILE A 15 -3.52 9.45 7.52
N CYS A 16 -2.42 9.14 8.23
CA CYS A 16 -2.47 8.22 9.37
C CYS A 16 -3.39 8.68 10.51
N ARG A 17 -3.63 9.98 10.64
CA ARG A 17 -4.54 10.57 11.64
C ARG A 17 -5.95 10.82 11.12
N HIS A 18 -6.17 10.65 9.83
CA HIS A 18 -7.47 10.92 9.21
C HIS A 18 -8.54 9.97 9.75
N PRO A 19 -9.71 10.46 10.19
CA PRO A 19 -10.74 9.62 10.81
C PRO A 19 -11.19 8.46 9.91
N LEU A 20 -11.37 8.72 8.62
CA LEU A 20 -11.78 7.70 7.66
C LEU A 20 -10.70 6.61 7.49
N TRP A 21 -9.42 6.97 7.44
CA TRP A 21 -8.33 6.00 7.40
C TRP A 21 -8.28 5.14 8.66
N GLN A 22 -8.40 5.77 9.84
CA GLN A 22 -8.40 5.06 11.13
C GLN A 22 -9.57 4.09 11.25
N THR A 23 -10.77 4.51 10.84
CA THR A 23 -11.96 3.66 10.88
C THR A 23 -11.84 2.48 9.93
N SER A 24 -11.41 2.73 8.69
CA SER A 24 -11.23 1.68 7.67
C SER A 24 -10.17 0.66 8.09
N ARG A 25 -9.00 1.12 8.57
CA ARG A 25 -7.94 0.26 9.08
C ARG A 25 -8.44 -0.65 10.21
N LYS A 26 -9.10 -0.06 11.20
CA LYS A 26 -9.65 -0.80 12.33
C LYS A 26 -10.66 -1.86 11.87
N ARG A 27 -11.49 -1.50 10.89
CA ARG A 27 -12.48 -2.44 10.34
C ARG A 27 -11.82 -3.61 9.62
N ILE A 28 -10.73 -3.38 8.89
CA ILE A 28 -9.94 -4.46 8.28
C ILE A 28 -9.38 -5.39 9.35
N GLU A 29 -8.78 -4.85 10.41
CA GLU A 29 -8.25 -5.65 11.53
C GLU A 29 -9.33 -6.54 12.17
N GLU A 30 -10.53 -6.01 12.39
CA GLU A 30 -11.66 -6.77 12.93
C GLU A 30 -12.10 -7.90 12.00
N LEU A 31 -12.20 -7.64 10.68
CA LEU A 31 -12.64 -8.61 9.68
C LEU A 31 -11.58 -9.67 9.36
N GLU A 32 -10.32 -9.37 9.61
CA GLU A 32 -9.19 -10.28 9.37
C GLU A 32 -8.71 -11.00 10.64
N GLN A 33 -9.40 -10.84 11.78
CA GLN A 33 -8.98 -11.40 13.06
C GLN A 33 -8.69 -12.92 13.01
N ASP A 34 -9.48 -13.67 12.25
CA ASP A 34 -9.33 -15.13 12.08
C ASP A 34 -8.67 -15.51 10.74
N ARG A 35 -8.07 -14.55 10.06
CA ARG A 35 -7.43 -14.79 8.76
C ARG A 35 -6.14 -15.58 8.92
N VAL A 36 -6.04 -16.70 8.19
CA VAL A 36 -4.87 -17.60 8.21
C VAL A 36 -3.76 -17.12 7.29
N PHE A 37 -4.10 -16.53 6.14
CA PHE A 37 -3.14 -16.06 5.15
C PHE A 37 -2.74 -14.59 5.36
N CYS A 38 -2.00 -14.03 4.41
CA CYS A 38 -1.47 -12.67 4.48
C CYS A 38 -2.51 -11.64 4.91
N GLY A 39 -2.25 -10.93 6.01
CA GLY A 39 -3.10 -9.86 6.51
C GLY A 39 -2.78 -8.49 5.90
N HIS A 40 -3.65 -7.51 6.17
CA HIS A 40 -3.56 -6.15 5.66
C HIS A 40 -3.56 -5.15 6.83
N ASP A 41 -2.61 -5.34 7.74
CA ASP A 41 -2.41 -4.48 8.91
C ASP A 41 -1.49 -3.29 8.61
N VAL A 42 -1.28 -2.45 9.62
CA VAL A 42 -0.39 -1.28 9.51
C VAL A 42 1.06 -1.69 9.22
N ILE A 43 1.50 -2.84 9.71
CA ILE A 43 2.87 -3.33 9.46
C ILE A 43 3.03 -3.60 7.97
N HIS A 44 2.06 -4.28 7.34
CA HIS A 44 2.06 -4.50 5.90
C HIS A 44 2.09 -3.18 5.12
N PHE A 45 1.22 -2.22 5.46
CA PHE A 45 1.19 -0.92 4.77
C PHE A 45 2.53 -0.18 4.86
N LEU A 46 3.17 -0.21 6.03
CA LEU A 46 4.47 0.42 6.23
C LEU A 46 5.61 -0.33 5.55
N ASP A 47 5.55 -1.65 5.49
CA ASP A 47 6.55 -2.45 4.77
C ASP A 47 6.47 -2.18 3.27
N VAL A 48 5.27 -2.13 2.70
CA VAL A 48 5.08 -1.72 1.30
C VAL A 48 5.65 -0.33 1.05
N ALA A 49 5.37 0.65 1.93
CA ALA A 49 5.91 2.00 1.79
C ALA A 49 7.44 2.05 1.83
N ARG A 50 8.05 1.31 2.75
CA ARG A 50 9.51 1.25 2.91
C ARG A 50 10.18 0.55 1.75
N LEU A 51 9.67 -0.60 1.32
CA LEU A 51 10.20 -1.33 0.17
C LEU A 51 10.06 -0.52 -1.13
N ALA A 52 8.91 0.10 -1.36
CA ALA A 52 8.71 1.00 -2.49
C ALA A 52 9.69 2.18 -2.47
N TRP A 53 9.95 2.75 -1.30
CA TRP A 53 10.91 3.84 -1.16
C TRP A 53 12.37 3.39 -1.36
N ILE A 54 12.74 2.20 -0.87
CA ILE A 54 14.07 1.61 -1.10
C ILE A 54 14.28 1.41 -2.60
N GLU A 55 13.34 0.78 -3.31
CA GLU A 55 13.41 0.58 -4.75
C GLU A 55 13.54 1.91 -5.51
N ASN A 56 12.74 2.92 -5.14
CA ASN A 56 12.85 4.25 -5.75
C ASN A 56 14.26 4.84 -5.63
N LEU A 57 14.92 4.63 -4.49
CA LEU A 57 16.28 5.12 -4.27
C LEU A 57 17.34 4.30 -5.03
N GLU A 58 17.22 2.98 -5.00
CA GLU A 58 18.19 2.08 -5.65
C GLU A 58 18.14 2.19 -7.17
N GLU A 59 16.94 2.29 -7.74
CA GLU A 59 16.72 2.41 -9.19
C GLU A 59 16.69 3.87 -9.68
N GLN A 60 16.85 4.85 -8.80
CA GLN A 60 16.87 6.28 -9.11
C GLN A 60 15.63 6.76 -9.90
N LEU A 61 14.45 6.30 -9.51
CA LEU A 61 13.21 6.55 -10.25
C LEU A 61 12.68 7.98 -10.11
N GLY A 62 13.15 8.74 -9.11
CA GLY A 62 12.78 10.14 -8.92
C GLY A 62 11.36 10.39 -8.43
N LEU A 63 10.71 9.37 -7.83
CA LEU A 63 9.37 9.51 -7.28
C LEU A 63 9.37 10.34 -5.99
N GLU A 64 8.32 11.12 -5.80
CA GLU A 64 8.13 11.91 -4.59
C GLU A 64 7.81 11.01 -3.38
N LYS A 65 8.52 11.25 -2.27
CA LYS A 65 8.42 10.41 -1.09
C LYS A 65 7.01 10.35 -0.51
N GLU A 66 6.32 11.48 -0.42
CA GLU A 66 4.96 11.52 0.10
C GLU A 66 3.98 10.79 -0.81
N HIS A 67 4.18 10.76 -2.14
CA HIS A 67 3.35 10.00 -3.06
C HIS A 67 3.53 8.49 -2.86
N VAL A 68 4.78 8.03 -2.73
CA VAL A 68 5.10 6.62 -2.48
C VAL A 68 4.46 6.14 -1.17
N TYR A 69 4.64 6.90 -0.09
CA TYR A 69 4.06 6.53 1.21
C TYR A 69 2.54 6.64 1.24
N ALA A 70 1.96 7.67 0.62
CA ALA A 70 0.51 7.81 0.51
C ALA A 70 -0.12 6.65 -0.26
N ALA A 71 0.43 6.31 -1.43
CA ALA A 71 -0.04 5.17 -2.22
C ALA A 71 0.01 3.86 -1.41
N ALA A 72 1.10 3.61 -0.72
CA ALA A 72 1.27 2.40 0.10
C ALA A 72 0.30 2.34 1.29
N LEU A 73 0.06 3.45 1.99
CA LEU A 73 -0.88 3.50 3.12
C LEU A 73 -2.35 3.37 2.70
N LEU A 74 -2.65 3.62 1.44
CA LEU A 74 -4.01 3.68 0.92
C LEU A 74 -4.37 2.53 -0.03
N HIS A 75 -3.38 1.75 -0.53
CA HIS A 75 -3.64 0.78 -1.60
C HIS A 75 -4.65 -0.31 -1.23
N ASP A 76 -4.67 -0.75 0.01
CA ASP A 76 -5.54 -1.82 0.52
C ASP A 76 -6.59 -1.32 1.54
N ILE A 77 -6.72 0.00 1.75
CA ILE A 77 -7.63 0.56 2.75
C ILE A 77 -9.10 0.25 2.48
N GLY A 78 -9.45 -0.10 1.24
CA GLY A 78 -10.78 -0.52 0.82
C GLY A 78 -11.10 -2.00 1.06
N ARG A 79 -10.21 -2.77 1.67
CA ARG A 79 -10.43 -4.22 1.93
C ARG A 79 -11.71 -4.49 2.69
N HIS A 80 -12.08 -3.69 3.66
CA HIS A 80 -13.32 -3.89 4.40
C HIS A 80 -14.56 -3.78 3.49
N LEU A 81 -14.53 -2.92 2.46
CA LEU A 81 -15.63 -2.81 1.50
C LEU A 81 -15.77 -4.07 0.64
N GLN A 82 -14.66 -4.72 0.32
CA GLN A 82 -14.70 -6.01 -0.39
C GLN A 82 -15.33 -7.10 0.47
N TYR A 83 -14.97 -7.18 1.74
CA TYR A 83 -15.54 -8.18 2.65
C TYR A 83 -17.02 -7.98 2.93
N GLU A 84 -17.45 -6.73 3.09
CA GLU A 84 -18.80 -6.39 3.52
C GLU A 84 -19.78 -6.15 2.38
N GLN A 85 -19.31 -5.67 1.23
CA GLN A 85 -20.15 -5.21 0.13
C GLN A 85 -19.80 -5.84 -1.23
N GLY A 86 -18.72 -6.61 -1.31
CA GLY A 86 -18.26 -7.21 -2.56
C GLY A 86 -17.63 -6.23 -3.55
N ILE A 87 -17.31 -5.01 -3.12
CA ILE A 87 -16.61 -4.01 -3.96
C ILE A 87 -15.15 -4.45 -4.08
N PRO A 88 -14.56 -4.59 -5.29
CA PRO A 88 -13.13 -4.88 -5.42
C PRO A 88 -12.30 -3.92 -4.57
N HIS A 89 -11.33 -4.43 -3.81
CA HIS A 89 -10.65 -3.60 -2.82
C HIS A 89 -9.86 -2.45 -3.44
N GLU A 90 -9.34 -2.61 -4.65
CA GLU A 90 -8.67 -1.54 -5.40
C GLU A 90 -9.64 -0.40 -5.72
N GLU A 91 -10.88 -0.71 -6.10
CA GLU A 91 -11.92 0.30 -6.34
C GLU A 91 -12.34 0.97 -5.04
N GLY A 92 -12.59 0.18 -3.99
CA GLY A 92 -12.90 0.68 -2.65
C GLY A 92 -11.78 1.56 -2.09
N SER A 93 -10.53 1.17 -2.32
CA SER A 93 -9.36 1.96 -1.90
C SER A 93 -9.27 3.31 -2.62
N VAL A 94 -9.53 3.35 -3.93
CA VAL A 94 -9.57 4.60 -4.70
C VAL A 94 -10.67 5.53 -4.20
N MET A 95 -11.87 5.00 -3.93
CA MET A 95 -12.98 5.80 -3.39
C MET A 95 -12.59 6.50 -2.08
N LEU A 96 -11.99 5.76 -1.15
CA LEU A 96 -11.56 6.30 0.15
C LEU A 96 -10.34 7.20 0.03
N ALA A 97 -9.37 6.82 -0.80
CA ALA A 97 -8.14 7.58 -1.01
C ALA A 97 -8.40 8.99 -1.56
N GLY A 98 -9.32 9.14 -2.49
CA GLY A 98 -9.64 10.44 -3.09
C GLY A 98 -10.13 11.47 -2.07
N GLU A 99 -10.92 11.07 -1.08
CA GLU A 99 -11.35 11.94 0.02
C GLU A 99 -10.19 12.24 0.98
N ILE A 100 -9.51 11.20 1.46
CA ILE A 100 -8.43 11.32 2.43
C ILE A 100 -7.29 12.21 1.90
N LEU A 101 -6.89 12.02 0.64
CA LEU A 101 -5.79 12.78 0.02
C LEU A 101 -6.12 14.27 -0.07
N ARG A 102 -7.32 14.62 -0.53
CA ARG A 102 -7.77 16.02 -0.61
C ARG A 102 -7.76 16.69 0.76
N ASP A 103 -8.31 16.02 1.76
CA ASP A 103 -8.35 16.51 3.14
C ASP A 103 -6.95 16.67 3.76
N CYS A 104 -6.00 15.86 3.30
CA CYS A 104 -4.60 15.93 3.73
C CYS A 104 -3.73 16.92 2.91
N GLY A 105 -4.33 17.67 1.99
CA GLY A 105 -3.66 18.75 1.27
C GLY A 105 -2.88 18.32 0.03
N PHE A 106 -3.21 17.17 -0.56
CA PHE A 106 -2.72 16.79 -1.88
C PHE A 106 -3.52 17.53 -2.97
N SER A 107 -2.84 18.00 -4.00
CA SER A 107 -3.49 18.64 -5.16
C SER A 107 -4.26 17.62 -5.99
N ASP A 108 -5.14 18.09 -6.87
CA ASP A 108 -5.92 17.21 -7.76
C ASP A 108 -5.01 16.34 -8.65
N ALA A 109 -3.90 16.88 -9.13
CA ALA A 109 -2.92 16.14 -9.94
C ALA A 109 -2.23 15.02 -9.13
N GLU A 110 -1.82 15.31 -7.88
CA GLU A 110 -1.24 14.32 -6.98
C GLU A 110 -2.28 13.24 -6.59
N CYS A 111 -3.52 13.65 -6.32
CA CYS A 111 -4.61 12.71 -6.03
C CYS A 111 -4.83 11.75 -7.20
N LEU A 112 -4.83 12.26 -8.44
CA LEU A 112 -5.00 11.45 -9.64
C LEU A 112 -3.86 10.44 -9.78
N GLU A 113 -2.61 10.88 -9.69
CA GLU A 113 -1.43 10.00 -9.77
C GLU A 113 -1.46 8.88 -8.74
N ILE A 114 -1.75 9.23 -7.48
CA ILE A 114 -1.79 8.24 -6.38
C ILE A 114 -2.97 7.29 -6.57
N CYS A 115 -4.15 7.78 -6.92
CA CYS A 115 -5.33 6.94 -7.15
C CYS A 115 -5.15 6.01 -8.36
N ASP A 116 -4.51 6.46 -9.43
CA ASP A 116 -4.20 5.63 -10.60
C ASP A 116 -3.22 4.49 -10.22
N ALA A 117 -2.22 4.80 -9.40
CA ALA A 117 -1.31 3.78 -8.88
C ALA A 117 -2.05 2.74 -8.01
N ILE A 118 -2.96 3.17 -7.15
CA ILE A 118 -3.80 2.29 -6.32
C ILE A 118 -4.70 1.43 -7.21
N ALA A 119 -5.36 1.99 -8.21
CA ALA A 119 -6.22 1.25 -9.14
C ALA A 119 -5.45 0.15 -9.90
N GLY A 120 -4.20 0.43 -10.27
CA GLY A 120 -3.36 -0.47 -11.07
C GLY A 120 -2.56 -1.50 -10.27
N HIS A 121 -2.51 -1.44 -8.93
CA HIS A 121 -1.56 -2.21 -8.13
C HIS A 121 -1.77 -3.75 -8.18
N ARG A 122 -2.85 -4.24 -8.75
CA ARG A 122 -3.10 -5.67 -8.96
C ARG A 122 -2.86 -6.16 -10.38
N ALA A 123 -2.83 -5.27 -11.34
CA ALA A 123 -2.64 -5.64 -12.73
C ALA A 123 -1.21 -6.13 -12.97
N LYS A 124 -1.06 -7.35 -13.49
CA LYS A 124 0.27 -7.97 -13.70
C LYS A 124 1.15 -7.12 -14.62
N GLU A 125 0.54 -6.51 -15.61
CA GLU A 125 1.20 -5.64 -16.58
C GLU A 125 1.86 -4.42 -15.92
N THR A 126 1.28 -3.95 -14.81
CA THR A 126 1.83 -2.84 -14.01
C THR A 126 3.19 -3.18 -13.39
N GLY A 127 3.48 -4.46 -13.18
CA GLY A 127 4.74 -4.90 -12.56
C GLY A 127 6.00 -4.55 -13.33
N GLU A 128 5.90 -4.22 -14.61
CA GLU A 128 7.02 -3.79 -15.46
C GLU A 128 7.13 -2.26 -15.59
N ASP A 129 6.15 -1.52 -15.07
CA ASP A 129 6.16 -0.06 -15.08
C ASP A 129 7.21 0.51 -14.10
N GLY A 130 7.98 1.50 -14.54
CA GLY A 130 8.94 2.25 -13.72
C GLY A 130 8.32 3.38 -12.89
N GLY A 131 7.02 3.65 -13.03
CA GLY A 131 6.30 4.67 -12.28
C GLY A 131 5.78 4.20 -10.92
N LEU A 132 4.99 5.06 -10.26
CA LEU A 132 4.46 4.82 -8.92
C LEU A 132 3.62 3.52 -8.85
N ALA A 133 2.82 3.23 -9.87
CA ALA A 133 2.01 2.02 -9.92
C ALA A 133 2.85 0.75 -9.94
N GLY A 134 3.91 0.71 -10.75
CA GLY A 134 4.82 -0.44 -10.84
C GLY A 134 5.58 -0.69 -9.54
N VAL A 135 6.11 0.37 -8.96
CA VAL A 135 6.82 0.30 -7.66
C VAL A 135 5.88 -0.20 -6.56
N LEU A 136 4.65 0.32 -6.50
CA LEU A 136 3.64 -0.13 -5.54
C LEU A 136 3.31 -1.62 -5.72
N TYR A 137 3.11 -2.06 -6.97
CA TYR A 137 2.85 -3.47 -7.28
C TYR A 137 3.97 -4.39 -6.79
N ARG A 138 5.24 -4.06 -7.12
CA ARG A 138 6.38 -4.89 -6.73
C ARG A 138 6.59 -4.89 -5.22
N ALA A 139 6.48 -3.73 -4.57
CA ALA A 139 6.62 -3.61 -3.12
C ALA A 139 5.55 -4.38 -2.35
N ASP A 140 4.29 -4.33 -2.79
CA ASP A 140 3.21 -5.13 -2.19
C ASP A 140 3.53 -6.63 -2.24
N LYS A 141 4.00 -7.15 -3.37
CA LYS A 141 4.39 -8.56 -3.49
C LYS A 141 5.63 -8.89 -2.65
N ALA A 142 6.65 -8.02 -2.67
CA ALA A 142 7.90 -8.22 -1.93
C ALA A 142 7.72 -8.13 -0.40
N SER A 143 6.69 -7.44 0.09
CA SER A 143 6.40 -7.29 1.53
C SER A 143 6.02 -8.60 2.21
N ARG A 144 5.62 -9.62 1.45
CA ARG A 144 5.17 -10.90 1.99
C ARG A 144 6.37 -11.80 2.30
N MET A 145 6.51 -12.16 3.57
CA MET A 145 7.62 -12.99 4.06
C MET A 145 7.20 -14.46 4.16
N CYS A 146 7.10 -15.12 3.00
CA CYS A 146 6.64 -16.52 2.93
C CYS A 146 7.59 -17.48 3.66
N LEU A 147 8.89 -17.14 3.72
CA LEU A 147 9.89 -17.91 4.46
C LEU A 147 9.53 -18.11 5.94
N PHE A 148 8.84 -17.14 6.55
CA PHE A 148 8.45 -17.16 7.97
C PHE A 148 6.95 -17.35 8.17
N CYS A 149 6.20 -17.66 7.11
CA CYS A 149 4.75 -17.79 7.18
C CYS A 149 4.35 -19.16 7.71
N ALA A 150 3.60 -19.21 8.81
CA ALA A 150 3.09 -20.45 9.38
C ALA A 150 2.10 -21.18 8.47
N ALA A 151 1.43 -20.47 7.57
CA ALA A 151 0.46 -21.00 6.61
C ALA A 151 1.06 -21.28 5.22
N GLU A 152 2.38 -21.25 5.08
CA GLU A 152 3.06 -21.38 3.79
C GLU A 152 2.68 -22.68 3.05
N ALA A 153 2.61 -23.80 3.77
CA ALA A 153 2.26 -25.09 3.19
C ALA A 153 0.82 -25.19 2.65
N GLU A 154 -0.09 -24.38 3.19
CA GLU A 154 -1.50 -24.34 2.79
C GLU A 154 -1.79 -23.20 1.79
N CYS A 155 -0.79 -22.35 1.53
CA CYS A 155 -0.93 -21.18 0.67
C CYS A 155 -1.10 -21.57 -0.79
N ASN A 156 -2.10 -20.99 -1.46
CA ASN A 156 -2.40 -21.24 -2.87
C ASN A 156 -1.56 -20.39 -3.86
N TRP A 157 -0.62 -19.59 -3.36
CA TRP A 157 0.32 -18.89 -4.24
C TRP A 157 1.22 -19.89 -4.95
N ALA A 158 1.43 -19.66 -6.24
CA ALA A 158 2.42 -20.41 -7.01
C ALA A 158 3.82 -20.25 -6.42
N GLU A 159 4.64 -21.29 -6.48
CA GLU A 159 5.96 -21.32 -5.84
C GLU A 159 6.86 -20.14 -6.27
N GLU A 160 6.78 -19.75 -7.54
CA GLU A 160 7.54 -18.61 -8.08
C GLU A 160 7.10 -17.24 -7.53
N LYS A 161 5.93 -17.16 -6.90
CA LYS A 161 5.42 -15.93 -6.26
C LYS A 161 5.78 -15.84 -4.79
N LYS A 162 6.16 -16.96 -4.17
CA LYS A 162 6.47 -16.99 -2.75
C LYS A 162 7.85 -16.40 -2.48
N ASN A 163 7.93 -15.47 -1.54
CA ASN A 163 9.20 -14.87 -1.12
C ASN A 163 9.90 -15.76 -0.12
N ARG A 164 10.81 -16.60 -0.59
CA ARG A 164 11.62 -17.51 0.23
C ARG A 164 13.00 -16.94 0.59
N GLU A 165 13.25 -15.70 0.19
CA GLU A 165 14.48 -14.95 0.47
C GLU A 165 14.12 -13.55 0.96
N VAL A 166 14.96 -12.97 1.80
CA VAL A 166 14.82 -11.58 2.22
C VAL A 166 15.13 -10.67 1.03
N ARG A 167 14.25 -9.73 0.76
CA ARG A 167 14.39 -8.74 -0.31
C ARG A 167 14.30 -7.34 0.27
N SER A 168 15.09 -6.45 -0.28
CA SER A 168 14.97 -5.01 -0.06
C SER A 168 14.04 -4.41 -1.10
#